data_ae2277b3d2b1ef58f03f9d0d001ff6c6
#
_entry.id   ae2277b3d2b1ef58f03f9d0d001ff6c6
#
_cell.length_a   1.000
_cell.length_b   1.000
_cell.length_c   1.000
_cell.angle_alpha   90.00
_cell.angle_beta   90.00
_cell.angle_gamma   90.00
#
_symmetry.space_group_name_H-M   'P 1'
#
loop_
_entity.id
_entity.type
_entity.pdbx_description
1 polymer ?
#
loop_
_entity_poly.entity_id
_entity_poly.type
_entity_poly.pdbx_seq_one_letter_code
_entity_poly.pdbx_strand_id
1 'polypeptide(L)'
;MKGQPLLLLGAGILFGTTGVYAQHPEGGHPEGQHAEAPRSQGRADVPRANQGHVPPAPVHRDAPKGKPEVDRHPNGKVNQTQHVSNDHWYGHDRPDDKRYHVDHPFERGKFEHFGASYRYHIEKIDRDHHRFWFPGGFYFQVADWDWPICADWCWDCGEDFVVYEDPDHTGWYMLYNVHTGVYVHVSYLGT
;
A
#
# COMPACT_ATOMS: atom_id res chain seq x y z
N MET A 1 32.16 -4.35 54.01
CA MET A 1 32.82 -3.11 53.74
C MET A 1 31.86 -2.34 52.81
N LYS A 2 30.95 -1.61 53.31
CA LYS A 2 30.86 -0.19 53.72
C LYS A 2 31.44 0.76 52.67
N GLY A 3 30.61 1.49 52.02
CA GLY A 3 30.90 2.66 51.23
C GLY A 3 29.57 3.33 50.82
N GLN A 4 29.22 4.32 51.63
CA GLN A 4 28.01 5.18 51.51
C GLN A 4 28.33 6.47 50.69
N PRO A 5 27.38 7.36 50.53
CA PRO A 5 27.03 8.08 49.30
C PRO A 5 27.57 9.51 49.26
N LEU A 6 27.55 10.14 48.09
CA LEU A 6 27.82 11.56 47.95
C LEU A 6 26.57 12.29 47.45
N LEU A 7 26.00 13.08 48.36
CA LEU A 7 24.99 14.12 48.11
C LEU A 7 25.69 15.32 47.48
N LEU A 8 25.17 15.86 46.42
CA LEU A 8 25.48 17.21 45.92
C LEU A 8 24.19 18.02 45.79
N LEU A 9 24.05 18.94 46.71
CA LEU A 9 23.10 20.06 46.65
C LEU A 9 23.57 21.06 45.59
N GLY A 10 22.73 21.47 44.70
CA GLY A 10 22.91 22.58 43.78
C GLY A 10 21.76 23.58 43.84
N ALA A 11 22.11 24.76 44.21
CA ALA A 11 21.25 25.87 44.58
C ALA A 11 20.38 26.42 43.43
N GLY A 12 19.21 26.91 43.82
CA GLY A 12 18.27 27.63 42.95
C GLY A 12 18.73 29.04 42.62
N ILE A 13 18.36 29.48 41.44
CA ILE A 13 18.36 30.89 41.06
C ILE A 13 16.96 31.26 40.57
N LEU A 14 16.25 32.03 41.38
CA LEU A 14 15.02 32.74 41.03
C LEU A 14 15.36 33.99 40.22
N PHE A 15 14.94 34.08 38.98
CA PHE A 15 14.80 35.36 38.28
C PHE A 15 13.36 35.72 38.11
N GLY A 16 12.98 36.74 38.85
CA GLY A 16 11.73 37.44 38.65
C GLY A 16 11.83 38.37 37.45
N THR A 17 10.84 38.33 36.58
CA THR A 17 10.64 39.33 35.53
C THR A 17 9.30 40.00 35.71
N THR A 18 9.40 41.29 35.88
CA THR A 18 8.34 42.29 36.00
C THR A 18 7.48 42.37 34.77
N GLY A 19 6.17 42.35 34.96
CA GLY A 19 5.18 42.58 33.90
C GLY A 19 5.21 44.03 33.41
N VAL A 20 5.19 44.17 32.10
CA VAL A 20 4.86 45.43 31.43
C VAL A 20 3.55 45.23 30.67
N TYR A 21 2.50 45.89 31.19
CA TYR A 21 1.23 46.03 30.47
C TYR A 21 1.44 47.05 29.35
N ALA A 22 1.37 46.63 28.10
CA ALA A 22 1.27 47.53 26.96
C ALA A 22 -0.17 47.50 26.43
N GLN A 23 -0.72 48.68 26.32
CA GLN A 23 -2.07 49.02 25.87
C GLN A 23 -2.29 48.63 24.40
N HIS A 24 -3.48 48.10 24.10
CA HIS A 24 -4.00 47.91 22.75
C HIS A 24 -4.27 49.26 22.07
N PRO A 25 -3.89 49.44 20.81
CA PRO A 25 -4.63 50.29 19.90
C PRO A 25 -5.50 49.44 19.00
N GLU A 26 -6.79 49.72 18.97
CA GLU A 26 -7.70 49.30 17.92
C GLU A 26 -7.24 49.91 16.59
N GLY A 27 -7.09 49.09 15.57
CA GLY A 27 -6.78 49.61 14.26
C GLY A 27 -6.61 48.51 13.20
N GLY A 28 -7.65 48.33 12.42
CA GLY A 28 -7.54 47.87 11.04
C GLY A 28 -7.19 46.40 10.84
N HIS A 29 -8.18 45.58 10.50
CA HIS A 29 -7.97 44.33 9.82
C HIS A 29 -7.42 44.60 8.41
N PRO A 30 -6.19 44.23 8.07
CA PRO A 30 -5.86 43.95 6.66
C PRO A 30 -6.43 42.57 6.35
N GLU A 31 -7.27 42.48 5.35
CA GLU A 31 -7.61 41.23 4.68
C GLU A 31 -6.31 40.48 4.39
N GLY A 32 -6.02 39.49 5.23
CA GLY A 32 -4.92 38.60 5.04
C GLY A 32 -5.20 37.79 3.76
N GLN A 33 -4.47 38.11 2.72
CA GLN A 33 -4.31 37.19 1.59
C GLN A 33 -3.89 35.85 2.19
N HIS A 34 -4.84 34.91 2.23
CA HIS A 34 -4.51 33.52 2.42
C HIS A 34 -3.51 33.16 1.32
N ALA A 35 -2.23 33.07 1.67
CA ALA A 35 -1.26 32.42 0.82
C ALA A 35 -1.81 31.01 0.60
N GLU A 36 -2.40 30.79 -0.58
CA GLU A 36 -2.72 29.42 -1.02
C GLU A 36 -1.42 28.63 -0.84
N ALA A 37 -1.50 27.62 0.00
CA ALA A 37 -0.45 26.61 0.08
C ALA A 37 -0.16 26.19 -1.37
N PRO A 38 1.12 26.02 -1.75
CA PRO A 38 1.44 25.64 -3.11
C PRO A 38 0.65 24.37 -3.41
N ARG A 39 -0.33 24.49 -4.30
CA ARG A 39 -1.05 23.34 -4.85
C ARG A 39 0.05 22.44 -5.36
N SER A 40 0.15 21.25 -4.80
CA SER A 40 1.01 20.20 -5.32
C SER A 40 0.77 20.18 -6.82
N GLN A 41 1.80 20.52 -7.58
CA GLN A 41 1.71 20.54 -9.04
C GLN A 41 1.21 19.17 -9.45
N GLY A 42 -0.01 19.13 -9.95
CA GLY A 42 -0.71 17.92 -10.29
C GLY A 42 0.22 17.05 -11.13
N ARG A 43 0.54 15.89 -10.59
CA ARG A 43 1.16 14.81 -11.35
C ARG A 43 0.33 14.71 -12.62
N ALA A 44 0.94 14.89 -13.78
CA ALA A 44 0.26 14.79 -15.06
C ALA A 44 -0.64 13.57 -15.01
N ASP A 45 -1.92 13.71 -15.35
CA ASP A 45 -2.89 12.62 -15.37
C ASP A 45 -2.36 11.51 -16.29
N VAL A 46 -1.57 10.62 -15.70
CA VAL A 46 -1.16 9.40 -16.39
C VAL A 46 -2.43 8.56 -16.50
N PRO A 47 -2.84 8.19 -17.72
CA PRO A 47 -4.06 7.43 -17.91
C PRO A 47 -4.01 6.16 -17.03
N ARG A 48 -5.02 5.99 -16.18
CA ARG A 48 -5.16 4.76 -15.38
C ARG A 48 -5.60 3.63 -16.29
N ALA A 49 -5.08 2.44 -16.04
CA ALA A 49 -5.55 1.22 -16.70
C ALA A 49 -7.09 1.10 -16.52
N ASN A 50 -7.77 0.60 -17.52
CA ASN A 50 -9.23 0.43 -17.54
C ASN A 50 -10.00 1.69 -17.07
N GLN A 51 -9.48 2.88 -17.34
CA GLN A 51 -10.05 4.17 -16.88
C GLN A 51 -10.23 4.24 -15.35
N GLY A 52 -9.45 3.47 -14.58
CA GLY A 52 -9.56 3.35 -13.14
C GLY A 52 -10.69 2.41 -12.68
N HIS A 53 -11.30 1.67 -13.60
CA HIS A 53 -12.29 0.65 -13.26
C HIS A 53 -11.61 -0.53 -12.57
N VAL A 54 -12.18 -0.96 -11.45
CA VAL A 54 -11.69 -2.11 -10.69
C VAL A 54 -12.47 -3.34 -11.17
N PRO A 55 -11.78 -4.39 -11.63
CA PRO A 55 -12.44 -5.59 -12.10
C PRO A 55 -13.22 -6.28 -10.97
N PRO A 56 -14.25 -7.08 -11.30
CA PRO A 56 -15.00 -7.83 -10.32
C PRO A 56 -14.10 -8.81 -9.56
N ALA A 57 -14.61 -9.29 -8.40
CA ALA A 57 -13.91 -10.32 -7.64
C ALA A 57 -13.60 -11.53 -8.51
N PRO A 58 -12.39 -12.11 -8.39
CA PRO A 58 -12.02 -13.30 -9.13
C PRO A 58 -12.93 -14.48 -8.75
N VAL A 59 -13.31 -15.23 -9.74
CA VAL A 59 -14.00 -16.50 -9.56
C VAL A 59 -13.19 -17.57 -10.25
N HIS A 60 -13.14 -18.76 -9.65
CA HIS A 60 -12.48 -19.89 -10.29
C HIS A 60 -13.09 -20.11 -11.69
N ARG A 61 -12.26 -20.07 -12.71
CA ARG A 61 -12.66 -20.35 -14.10
C ARG A 61 -11.53 -21.08 -14.78
N ASP A 62 -11.90 -22.00 -15.65
CA ASP A 62 -10.95 -22.61 -16.55
C ASP A 62 -10.27 -21.52 -17.40
N ALA A 63 -8.98 -21.66 -17.61
CA ALA A 63 -8.23 -20.77 -18.48
C ALA A 63 -8.90 -20.68 -19.87
N PRO A 64 -8.96 -19.49 -20.49
CA PRO A 64 -9.56 -19.34 -21.80
C PRO A 64 -8.86 -20.25 -22.80
N LYS A 65 -9.63 -20.99 -23.60
CA LYS A 65 -9.09 -21.83 -24.67
C LYS A 65 -8.52 -20.92 -25.75
N GLY A 66 -7.21 -20.80 -25.79
CA GLY A 66 -6.49 -19.99 -26.75
C GLY A 66 -5.13 -19.55 -26.20
N LYS A 67 -4.33 -18.87 -27.03
CA LYS A 67 -3.14 -18.20 -26.50
C LYS A 67 -3.62 -17.06 -25.58
N PRO A 68 -3.21 -17.06 -24.31
CA PRO A 68 -3.58 -15.98 -23.42
C PRO A 68 -3.13 -14.66 -24.05
N GLU A 69 -4.00 -13.67 -24.05
CA GLU A 69 -3.62 -12.32 -24.43
C GLU A 69 -2.56 -11.87 -23.40
N VAL A 70 -1.40 -11.48 -23.90
CA VAL A 70 -0.27 -11.16 -23.04
C VAL A 70 -0.51 -9.80 -22.47
N ASP A 71 -0.80 -9.74 -21.19
CA ASP A 71 -0.93 -8.50 -20.46
C ASP A 71 0.44 -7.80 -20.39
N ARG A 72 0.56 -6.65 -21.07
CA ARG A 72 1.80 -5.91 -21.16
C ARG A 72 1.74 -4.69 -20.27
N HIS A 73 2.60 -4.68 -19.28
CA HIS A 73 2.86 -3.50 -18.48
C HIS A 73 3.32 -2.32 -19.35
N PRO A 74 2.99 -1.04 -19.00
CA PRO A 74 3.47 0.14 -19.73
C PRO A 74 4.97 0.21 -19.96
N ASN A 75 5.79 -0.42 -19.10
CA ASN A 75 7.24 -0.52 -19.25
C ASN A 75 7.70 -1.67 -20.18
N GLY A 76 6.77 -2.34 -20.86
CA GLY A 76 7.07 -3.45 -21.75
C GLY A 76 7.29 -4.81 -21.08
N LYS A 77 7.24 -4.87 -19.73
CA LYS A 77 7.26 -6.15 -19.02
C LYS A 77 5.97 -6.90 -19.27
N VAL A 78 6.06 -8.21 -19.31
CA VAL A 78 4.94 -9.11 -19.58
C VAL A 78 4.56 -9.80 -18.30
N ASN A 79 3.30 -9.68 -17.89
CA ASN A 79 2.74 -10.54 -16.87
C ASN A 79 2.49 -11.91 -17.48
N GLN A 80 3.26 -12.92 -17.06
CA GLN A 80 3.15 -14.28 -17.59
C GLN A 80 1.96 -15.05 -17.00
N THR A 81 1.38 -14.54 -15.93
CA THR A 81 0.25 -15.17 -15.26
C THR A 81 -0.98 -14.28 -15.45
N GLN A 82 -1.80 -14.62 -16.42
CA GLN A 82 -2.98 -13.81 -16.75
C GLN A 82 -4.17 -14.23 -15.90
N HIS A 83 -4.60 -13.37 -14.97
CA HIS A 83 -5.85 -13.53 -14.23
C HIS A 83 -6.95 -12.57 -14.69
N VAL A 84 -6.63 -11.53 -15.43
CA VAL A 84 -7.58 -10.53 -15.92
C VAL A 84 -7.41 -10.32 -17.41
N SER A 85 -8.51 -10.37 -18.15
CA SER A 85 -8.60 -9.94 -19.55
C SER A 85 -9.95 -9.32 -19.80
N ASN A 86 -10.00 -8.11 -20.38
CA ASN A 86 -11.25 -7.39 -20.66
C ASN A 86 -12.16 -7.28 -19.41
N ASP A 87 -11.61 -6.92 -18.25
CA ASP A 87 -12.30 -6.82 -16.97
C ASP A 87 -12.90 -8.14 -16.42
N HIS A 88 -12.51 -9.27 -17.01
CA HIS A 88 -12.89 -10.59 -16.53
C HIS A 88 -11.70 -11.31 -15.91
N TRP A 89 -11.96 -11.97 -14.78
CA TRP A 89 -11.01 -12.83 -14.11
C TRP A 89 -11.03 -14.24 -14.69
N TYR A 90 -9.85 -14.82 -14.85
CA TYR A 90 -9.64 -16.19 -15.30
C TYR A 90 -8.79 -16.90 -14.26
N GLY A 91 -8.98 -18.21 -14.13
CA GLY A 91 -8.11 -19.06 -13.32
C GLY A 91 -6.72 -19.25 -13.93
N HIS A 92 -5.84 -19.86 -13.16
CA HIS A 92 -4.50 -20.22 -13.61
C HIS A 92 -4.54 -21.36 -14.64
N ASP A 93 -3.58 -21.33 -15.59
CA ASP A 93 -3.34 -22.44 -16.51
C ASP A 93 -2.93 -23.73 -15.79
N ARG A 94 -2.36 -23.60 -14.58
CA ARG A 94 -1.84 -24.67 -13.74
C ARG A 94 -2.20 -24.46 -12.29
N PRO A 95 -3.44 -24.73 -11.89
CA PRO A 95 -3.89 -24.52 -10.51
C PRO A 95 -3.16 -25.43 -9.50
N ASP A 96 -2.52 -26.51 -9.98
CA ASP A 96 -1.71 -27.45 -9.19
C ASP A 96 -0.22 -27.09 -9.13
N ASP A 97 0.18 -25.91 -9.61
CA ASP A 97 1.57 -25.45 -9.56
C ASP A 97 2.01 -25.31 -8.09
N LYS A 98 3.07 -26.06 -7.76
CA LYS A 98 3.59 -26.14 -6.39
C LYS A 98 4.05 -24.79 -5.81
N ARG A 99 4.33 -23.80 -6.64
CA ARG A 99 4.69 -22.44 -6.17
C ARG A 99 3.59 -21.80 -5.34
N TYR A 100 2.35 -22.14 -5.62
CA TYR A 100 1.18 -21.60 -4.90
C TYR A 100 0.71 -22.46 -3.73
N HIS A 101 1.41 -23.57 -3.45
CA HIS A 101 1.07 -24.41 -2.31
C HIS A 101 1.58 -23.76 -1.04
N VAL A 102 0.66 -23.45 -0.11
CA VAL A 102 0.96 -22.92 1.22
C VAL A 102 0.64 -24.02 2.23
N ASP A 103 1.65 -24.52 2.93
CA ASP A 103 1.48 -25.63 3.89
C ASP A 103 0.56 -25.27 5.06
N HIS A 104 0.61 -24.02 5.52
CA HIS A 104 -0.17 -23.50 6.64
C HIS A 104 -0.93 -22.24 6.22
N PRO A 105 -1.94 -22.34 5.33
CA PRO A 105 -2.73 -21.19 4.92
C PRO A 105 -3.43 -20.58 6.14
N PHE A 106 -3.40 -19.26 6.23
CA PHE A 106 -4.05 -18.49 7.30
C PHE A 106 -3.49 -18.71 8.72
N GLU A 107 -2.28 -19.22 8.86
CA GLU A 107 -1.62 -19.37 10.18
C GLU A 107 -1.58 -18.03 10.95
N ARG A 108 -1.44 -16.90 10.22
CA ARG A 108 -1.42 -15.54 10.78
C ARG A 108 -2.77 -14.82 10.70
N GLY A 109 -3.84 -15.57 10.55
CA GLY A 109 -5.18 -15.05 10.34
C GLY A 109 -5.52 -14.83 8.89
N LYS A 110 -6.80 -14.64 8.63
CA LYS A 110 -7.33 -14.33 7.30
C LYS A 110 -7.51 -12.81 7.17
N PHE A 111 -7.11 -12.25 6.04
CA PHE A 111 -7.41 -10.85 5.75
C PHE A 111 -8.86 -10.72 5.32
N GLU A 112 -9.63 -9.89 6.04
CA GLU A 112 -11.09 -9.82 5.86
C GLU A 112 -11.53 -8.63 4.99
N HIS A 113 -10.65 -7.64 4.79
CA HIS A 113 -10.98 -6.40 4.09
C HIS A 113 -10.52 -6.43 2.61
N PHE A 114 -11.04 -7.38 1.85
CA PHE A 114 -10.69 -7.55 0.44
C PHE A 114 -11.87 -7.25 -0.50
N GLY A 115 -11.59 -7.13 -1.78
CA GLY A 115 -12.55 -6.87 -2.84
C GLY A 115 -12.65 -5.41 -3.23
N ALA A 116 -13.42 -5.15 -4.29
CA ALA A 116 -13.50 -3.84 -4.98
C ALA A 116 -14.00 -2.69 -4.09
N SER A 117 -14.68 -2.99 -2.99
CA SER A 117 -15.14 -1.98 -2.03
C SER A 117 -14.04 -1.43 -1.14
N TYR A 118 -12.89 -2.09 -1.09
CA TYR A 118 -11.75 -1.72 -0.26
C TYR A 118 -10.58 -1.29 -1.13
N ARG A 119 -10.31 0.01 -1.15
CA ARG A 119 -9.15 0.58 -1.84
C ARG A 119 -8.14 1.06 -0.81
N TYR A 120 -6.90 0.76 -1.04
CA TYR A 120 -5.81 1.04 -0.12
C TYR A 120 -4.74 1.89 -0.80
N HIS A 121 -4.11 2.73 0.00
CA HIS A 121 -2.79 3.29 -0.29
C HIS A 121 -1.77 2.54 0.56
N ILE A 122 -0.58 2.35 0.04
CA ILE A 122 0.50 1.74 0.78
C ILE A 122 1.17 2.81 1.63
N GLU A 123 1.26 2.58 2.95
CA GLU A 123 1.92 3.48 3.89
C GLU A 123 3.43 3.25 3.97
N LYS A 124 3.85 2.00 3.79
CA LYS A 124 5.23 1.58 3.94
C LYS A 124 5.56 0.45 2.99
N ILE A 125 6.77 0.49 2.44
CA ILE A 125 7.34 -0.57 1.61
C ILE A 125 8.72 -0.97 2.12
N ASP A 126 8.97 -2.26 2.24
CA ASP A 126 10.27 -2.88 2.43
C ASP A 126 10.62 -3.65 1.15
N ARG A 127 11.43 -3.03 0.30
CA ARG A 127 11.79 -3.57 -1.00
C ARG A 127 12.72 -4.78 -0.91
N ASP A 128 13.53 -4.85 0.14
CA ASP A 128 14.50 -5.93 0.33
C ASP A 128 13.81 -7.25 0.69
N HIS A 129 12.70 -7.17 1.42
CA HIS A 129 11.91 -8.34 1.81
C HIS A 129 10.59 -8.47 1.03
N HIS A 130 10.35 -7.62 0.01
CA HIS A 130 9.14 -7.57 -0.81
C HIS A 130 7.85 -7.40 0.01
N ARG A 131 7.90 -6.60 1.11
CA ARG A 131 6.80 -6.40 2.05
C ARG A 131 6.23 -5.01 1.98
N PHE A 132 4.93 -4.90 2.16
CA PHE A 132 4.24 -3.61 2.22
C PHE A 132 3.15 -3.61 3.29
N TRP A 133 2.80 -2.42 3.76
CA TRP A 133 1.82 -2.18 4.81
C TRP A 133 0.72 -1.27 4.33
N PHE A 134 -0.51 -1.66 4.66
CA PHE A 134 -1.66 -0.80 4.55
C PHE A 134 -1.93 -0.05 5.87
N PRO A 135 -2.73 1.04 5.85
CA PRO A 135 -3.25 1.68 7.05
C PRO A 135 -3.87 0.68 8.02
N GLY A 136 -3.56 0.85 9.31
CA GLY A 136 -4.01 -0.08 10.34
C GLY A 136 -3.05 -1.23 10.63
N GLY A 137 -1.86 -1.23 10.01
CA GLY A 137 -0.78 -2.17 10.32
C GLY A 137 -0.84 -3.48 9.52
N PHE A 138 -1.88 -3.70 8.73
CA PHE A 138 -1.98 -4.90 7.88
C PHE A 138 -0.82 -4.98 6.91
N TYR A 139 -0.09 -6.09 6.89
CA TYR A 139 1.03 -6.22 5.99
C TYR A 139 1.05 -7.54 5.23
N PHE A 140 1.67 -7.45 4.05
CA PHE A 140 1.72 -8.51 3.07
C PHE A 140 3.13 -8.66 2.54
N GLN A 141 3.39 -9.81 1.96
CA GLN A 141 4.59 -10.07 1.17
C GLN A 141 4.20 -10.45 -0.25
N VAL A 142 4.82 -9.79 -1.22
CA VAL A 142 4.71 -10.15 -2.63
C VAL A 142 5.43 -11.46 -2.87
N ALA A 143 4.86 -12.33 -3.69
CA ALA A 143 5.51 -13.56 -4.12
C ALA A 143 6.82 -13.24 -4.87
N ASP A 144 7.91 -13.93 -4.54
CA ASP A 144 9.24 -13.64 -5.10
C ASP A 144 9.28 -13.72 -6.62
N TRP A 145 8.50 -14.61 -7.21
CA TRP A 145 8.43 -14.75 -8.67
C TRP A 145 7.64 -13.65 -9.36
N ASP A 146 6.77 -12.94 -8.63
CA ASP A 146 6.01 -11.80 -9.14
C ASP A 146 6.71 -10.45 -8.87
N TRP A 147 7.68 -10.42 -7.95
CA TRP A 147 8.40 -9.19 -7.62
C TRP A 147 8.98 -8.47 -8.86
N PRO A 148 9.59 -9.14 -9.84
CA PRO A 148 10.08 -8.47 -11.04
C PRO A 148 9.01 -7.73 -11.86
N ILE A 149 7.73 -8.10 -11.70
CA ILE A 149 6.61 -7.46 -12.39
C ILE A 149 6.27 -6.12 -11.75
N CYS A 150 6.40 -6.02 -10.44
CA CYS A 150 5.96 -4.87 -9.65
C CYS A 150 7.08 -4.08 -8.97
N ALA A 151 8.33 -4.48 -9.13
CA ALA A 151 9.46 -3.82 -8.46
C ALA A 151 9.57 -2.32 -8.76
N ASP A 152 9.13 -1.89 -9.94
CA ASP A 152 9.13 -0.50 -10.40
C ASP A 152 7.79 0.22 -10.21
N TRP A 153 6.81 -0.40 -9.54
CA TRP A 153 5.59 0.30 -9.16
C TRP A 153 5.89 1.46 -8.23
N CYS A 154 5.08 2.51 -8.33
CA CYS A 154 5.16 3.63 -7.42
C CYS A 154 4.43 3.32 -6.11
N TRP A 155 5.02 2.42 -5.30
CA TRP A 155 4.42 1.85 -4.12
C TRP A 155 3.97 2.90 -3.08
N ASP A 156 4.70 3.99 -2.97
CA ASP A 156 4.51 5.08 -1.98
C ASP A 156 4.01 6.39 -2.60
N CYS A 157 3.48 6.34 -3.83
CA CYS A 157 3.02 7.53 -4.54
C CYS A 157 1.53 7.83 -4.38
N GLY A 158 0.84 7.14 -3.49
CA GLY A 158 -0.60 7.28 -3.33
C GLY A 158 -1.41 6.63 -4.45
N GLU A 159 -0.88 5.59 -5.10
CA GLU A 159 -1.64 4.76 -6.02
C GLU A 159 -2.68 3.94 -5.26
N ASP A 160 -3.81 3.64 -5.92
CA ASP A 160 -4.85 2.80 -5.37
C ASP A 160 -4.54 1.32 -5.59
N PHE A 161 -4.71 0.53 -4.56
CA PHE A 161 -4.58 -0.91 -4.59
C PHE A 161 -5.85 -1.59 -4.10
N VAL A 162 -6.15 -2.75 -4.67
CA VAL A 162 -7.26 -3.62 -4.24
C VAL A 162 -6.72 -5.01 -3.98
N VAL A 163 -7.12 -5.60 -2.87
CA VAL A 163 -6.78 -6.99 -2.54
C VAL A 163 -7.97 -7.89 -2.88
N TYR A 164 -7.71 -9.01 -3.52
CA TYR A 164 -8.67 -10.07 -3.75
C TYR A 164 -8.18 -11.36 -3.13
N GLU A 165 -9.09 -12.20 -2.64
CA GLU A 165 -8.75 -13.59 -2.34
C GLU A 165 -8.50 -14.33 -3.64
N ASP A 166 -7.42 -15.11 -3.72
CA ASP A 166 -7.15 -15.94 -4.90
C ASP A 166 -8.07 -17.17 -4.86
N PRO A 167 -9.00 -17.32 -5.80
CA PRO A 167 -9.94 -18.44 -5.79
C PRO A 167 -9.30 -19.78 -6.17
N ASP A 168 -8.12 -19.73 -6.78
CA ASP A 168 -7.41 -20.91 -7.28
C ASP A 168 -6.40 -21.45 -6.26
N HIS A 169 -5.89 -20.58 -5.36
CA HIS A 169 -4.81 -20.93 -4.43
C HIS A 169 -5.15 -20.53 -3.00
N THR A 170 -5.50 -21.52 -2.20
CA THR A 170 -5.85 -21.31 -0.79
C THR A 170 -4.71 -20.68 0.00
N GLY A 171 -4.98 -19.57 0.68
CA GLY A 171 -4.01 -18.86 1.50
C GLY A 171 -3.32 -17.69 0.77
N TRP A 172 -3.49 -17.59 -0.54
CA TRP A 172 -2.99 -16.48 -1.34
C TRP A 172 -4.05 -15.41 -1.56
N TYR A 173 -3.56 -14.21 -1.79
CA TYR A 173 -4.34 -13.07 -2.25
C TYR A 173 -3.71 -12.50 -3.51
N MET A 174 -4.47 -11.71 -4.25
CA MET A 174 -3.99 -10.96 -5.39
C MET A 174 -4.05 -9.48 -5.09
N LEU A 175 -2.94 -8.77 -5.23
CA LEU A 175 -2.86 -7.32 -5.15
C LEU A 175 -3.01 -6.74 -6.55
N TYR A 176 -4.07 -6.00 -6.77
CA TYR A 176 -4.34 -5.30 -8.02
C TYR A 176 -3.93 -3.83 -7.90
N ASN A 177 -3.05 -3.38 -8.78
CA ASN A 177 -2.71 -1.97 -8.90
C ASN A 177 -3.68 -1.31 -9.89
N VAL A 178 -4.55 -0.41 -9.40
CA VAL A 178 -5.58 0.26 -10.21
C VAL A 178 -4.98 1.18 -11.26
N HIS A 179 -3.77 1.70 -11.01
CA HIS A 179 -3.10 2.59 -11.95
C HIS A 179 -2.55 1.83 -13.17
N THR A 180 -1.90 0.69 -12.92
CA THR A 180 -1.23 -0.08 -13.97
C THR A 180 -2.12 -1.16 -14.59
N GLY A 181 -3.20 -1.57 -13.89
CA GLY A 181 -4.06 -2.66 -14.32
C GLY A 181 -3.42 -4.04 -14.16
N VAL A 182 -2.35 -4.13 -13.40
CA VAL A 182 -1.58 -5.36 -13.19
C VAL A 182 -1.80 -5.86 -11.77
N TYR A 183 -1.78 -7.15 -11.58
CA TYR A 183 -1.86 -7.82 -10.29
C TYR A 183 -0.64 -8.69 -10.02
N VAL A 184 -0.42 -8.95 -8.73
CA VAL A 184 0.62 -9.86 -8.26
C VAL A 184 0.08 -10.68 -7.09
N HIS A 185 0.64 -11.87 -6.90
CA HIS A 185 0.29 -12.70 -5.74
C HIS A 185 0.95 -12.17 -4.48
N VAL A 186 0.17 -12.15 -3.42
CA VAL A 186 0.64 -11.71 -2.10
C VAL A 186 0.15 -12.65 -1.01
N SER A 187 0.96 -12.84 0.02
CA SER A 187 0.58 -13.53 1.23
C SER A 187 0.34 -12.55 2.36
N TYR A 188 -0.74 -12.75 3.12
CA TYR A 188 -1.03 -11.95 4.30
C TYR A 188 -0.15 -12.39 5.47
N LEU A 189 0.50 -11.46 6.13
CA LEU A 189 1.43 -11.73 7.23
C LEU A 189 0.92 -11.25 8.60
N GLY A 190 -0.27 -10.65 8.66
CA GLY A 190 -0.88 -10.19 9.92
C GLY A 190 -0.89 -8.68 10.08
N THR A 191 -0.95 -8.24 11.35
CA THR A 191 -0.93 -6.83 11.78
C THR A 191 0.24 -6.59 12.72
#